data_88b644deedb02d89cca681d89bcd058d
#
_entry.id   88b644deedb02d89cca681d89bcd058d
#
_cell.length_a   1.000
_cell.length_b   1.000
_cell.length_c   1.000
_cell.angle_alpha   90.00
_cell.angle_beta   90.00
_cell.angle_gamma   90.00
#
_symmetry.space_group_name_H-M   'P 1'
#
loop_
_entity.id
_entity.type
_entity.pdbx_description
1 polymer ?
#
loop_
_entity_poly.entity_id
_entity_poly.type
_entity_poly.pdbx_seq_one_letter_code
_entity_poly.pdbx_strand_id
1 'polypeptide(L)'
;MKKILLFLMFLILSLTSLGARFIVNSKDGYANLRKEAAIDSEIIVELDNSVQVSSFFKRGDWYYVEVLGMRPPEYVRGFIHESQLKFSSETYVIYSKDGYANIRYRPMVDSELVDVLSNGEYVTKLNEVGDWYYIEFTAYNYGYIHKSQLKKYTK
;
A
#
# COMPACT_ATOMS: atom_id res chain seq x y z
N MET A 1 -39.76 -6.36 -32.19
CA MET A 1 -39.35 -6.40 -30.77
C MET A 1 -37.83 -6.20 -30.71
N LYS A 2 -37.40 -5.02 -30.33
CA LYS A 2 -35.95 -4.68 -30.22
C LYS A 2 -35.43 -5.18 -28.88
N LYS A 3 -34.53 -6.14 -28.88
CA LYS A 3 -33.81 -6.58 -27.68
C LYS A 3 -32.81 -5.48 -27.28
N ILE A 4 -33.11 -4.78 -26.21
CA ILE A 4 -32.18 -3.84 -25.58
C ILE A 4 -31.15 -4.71 -24.86
N LEU A 5 -29.94 -4.82 -25.44
CA LEU A 5 -28.78 -5.46 -24.80
C LEU A 5 -28.25 -4.46 -23.78
N LEU A 6 -28.60 -4.67 -22.52
CA LEU A 6 -28.05 -3.88 -21.40
C LEU A 6 -26.60 -4.30 -21.20
N PHE A 7 -25.68 -3.52 -21.76
CA PHE A 7 -24.25 -3.68 -21.54
C PHE A 7 -23.95 -3.18 -20.12
N LEU A 8 -23.98 -4.10 -19.16
CA LEU A 8 -23.51 -3.83 -17.81
C LEU A 8 -22.00 -3.67 -17.87
N MET A 9 -21.54 -2.43 -18.03
CA MET A 9 -20.13 -2.09 -17.92
C MET A 9 -19.76 -2.20 -16.44
N PHE A 10 -19.30 -3.38 -16.04
CA PHE A 10 -18.62 -3.55 -14.77
C PHE A 10 -17.34 -2.70 -14.84
N LEU A 11 -17.43 -1.51 -14.24
CA LEU A 11 -16.25 -0.73 -13.91
C LEU A 11 -15.50 -1.52 -12.84
N ILE A 12 -14.59 -2.38 -13.27
CA ILE A 12 -13.60 -3.01 -12.38
C ILE A 12 -12.74 -1.85 -11.91
N LEU A 13 -13.13 -1.26 -10.77
CA LEU A 13 -12.21 -0.45 -10.01
C LEU A 13 -11.06 -1.40 -9.64
N SER A 14 -9.96 -1.31 -10.37
CA SER A 14 -8.73 -1.95 -9.96
C SER A 14 -8.35 -1.34 -8.60
N LEU A 15 -8.68 -2.07 -7.54
CA LEU A 15 -8.13 -1.82 -6.21
C LEU A 15 -6.63 -2.09 -6.35
N THR A 16 -5.88 -1.04 -6.67
CA THR A 16 -4.43 -1.10 -6.59
C THR A 16 -4.10 -1.34 -5.13
N SER A 17 -3.67 -2.55 -4.83
CA SER A 17 -3.12 -2.91 -3.54
C SER A 17 -1.87 -2.06 -3.33
N LEU A 18 -1.93 -1.11 -2.40
CA LEU A 18 -0.81 -0.21 -2.09
C LEU A 18 -0.16 -0.69 -0.80
N GLY A 19 0.78 -1.62 -0.93
CA GLY A 19 1.59 -2.12 0.17
C GLY A 19 2.64 -1.12 0.65
N ALA A 20 2.28 0.13 0.76
CA ALA A 20 3.19 1.18 1.19
C ALA A 20 3.01 1.51 2.67
N ARG A 21 4.13 1.71 3.35
CA ARG A 21 4.14 2.34 4.67
C ARG A 21 4.23 3.85 4.53
N PHE A 22 3.40 4.50 5.30
CA PHE A 22 3.37 5.95 5.40
C PHE A 22 3.71 6.40 6.81
N ILE A 23 4.09 7.67 6.89
CA ILE A 23 4.28 8.40 8.14
C ILE A 23 3.27 9.55 8.11
N VAL A 24 2.53 9.74 9.19
CA VAL A 24 1.67 10.93 9.37
C VAL A 24 2.54 12.17 9.33
N ASN A 25 2.19 13.11 8.45
CA ASN A 25 2.94 14.35 8.21
C ASN A 25 1.98 15.47 7.78
N SER A 26 1.18 15.93 8.72
CA SER A 26 0.23 17.02 8.55
C SER A 26 0.83 18.35 8.99
N LYS A 27 0.38 19.45 8.36
CA LYS A 27 0.73 20.81 8.78
C LYS A 27 0.16 21.17 10.16
N ASP A 28 -0.95 20.53 10.54
CA ASP A 28 -1.64 20.76 11.80
C ASP A 28 -1.01 20.00 12.99
N GLY A 29 0.02 19.18 12.71
CA GLY A 29 0.70 18.35 13.70
C GLY A 29 0.07 16.99 13.92
N TYR A 30 -1.11 16.73 13.39
CA TYR A 30 -1.84 15.45 13.49
C TYR A 30 -2.67 15.18 12.24
N ALA A 31 -3.11 13.94 12.07
CA ALA A 31 -4.07 13.52 11.06
C ALA A 31 -5.27 12.83 11.68
N ASN A 32 -6.44 13.06 11.10
CA ASN A 32 -7.67 12.39 11.51
C ASN A 32 -7.82 11.06 10.78
N LEU A 33 -7.79 9.97 11.52
CA LEU A 33 -8.21 8.66 11.02
C LEU A 33 -9.73 8.59 11.06
N ARG A 34 -10.36 8.36 9.91
CA ARG A 34 -11.81 8.44 9.73
C ARG A 34 -12.42 7.11 9.36
N LYS A 35 -13.70 6.96 9.66
CA LYS A 35 -14.48 5.75 9.38
C LYS A 35 -14.71 5.55 7.88
N GLU A 36 -14.94 6.64 7.15
CA GLU A 36 -15.18 6.64 5.71
C GLU A 36 -14.20 7.60 4.98
N ALA A 37 -14.07 7.43 3.67
CA ALA A 37 -13.24 8.26 2.80
C ALA A 37 -13.93 9.62 2.49
N ALA A 38 -14.23 10.40 3.53
CA ALA A 38 -14.91 11.69 3.44
C ALA A 38 -14.50 12.62 4.58
N ILE A 39 -14.42 13.92 4.28
CA ILE A 39 -13.98 14.94 5.25
C ILE A 39 -14.95 15.14 6.42
N ASP A 40 -16.21 14.88 6.23
CA ASP A 40 -17.29 14.96 7.21
C ASP A 40 -17.58 13.63 7.93
N SER A 41 -16.83 12.58 7.61
CA SER A 41 -16.95 11.28 8.27
C SER A 41 -16.48 11.36 9.73
N GLU A 42 -17.07 10.49 10.56
CA GLU A 42 -16.69 10.28 11.95
C GLU A 42 -15.18 10.07 12.12
N ILE A 43 -14.59 10.79 13.06
CA ILE A 43 -13.18 10.60 13.43
C ILE A 43 -13.09 9.44 14.42
N ILE A 44 -12.32 8.43 14.08
CA ILE A 44 -12.03 7.28 14.94
C ILE A 44 -10.99 7.68 15.99
N VAL A 45 -9.91 8.33 15.55
CA VAL A 45 -8.80 8.79 16.40
C VAL A 45 -7.97 9.85 15.66
N GLU A 46 -7.35 10.75 16.42
CA GLU A 46 -6.32 11.65 15.94
C GLU A 46 -4.95 10.98 16.09
N LEU A 47 -4.14 11.02 15.04
CA LEU A 47 -2.81 10.44 15.00
C LEU A 47 -1.77 11.55 14.91
N ASP A 48 -0.88 11.64 15.87
CA ASP A 48 0.22 12.61 15.87
C ASP A 48 1.16 12.41 14.67
N ASN A 49 1.84 13.48 14.27
CA ASN A 49 2.90 13.39 13.27
C ASN A 49 3.95 12.37 13.71
N SER A 50 4.54 11.67 12.73
CA SER A 50 5.48 10.57 12.89
C SER A 50 4.86 9.20 13.22
N VAL A 51 3.57 9.10 13.51
CA VAL A 51 2.88 7.82 13.61
C VAL A 51 2.99 7.10 12.26
N GLN A 52 3.34 5.81 12.30
CA GLN A 52 3.46 4.98 11.11
C GLN A 52 2.17 4.21 10.85
N VAL A 53 1.80 4.14 9.59
CA VAL A 53 0.63 3.40 9.12
C VAL A 53 0.97 2.55 7.90
N SER A 54 0.31 1.42 7.76
CA SER A 54 0.42 0.56 6.57
C SER A 54 -0.89 0.61 5.78
N SER A 55 -0.80 0.78 4.47
CA SER A 55 -1.99 0.90 3.60
C SER A 55 -2.44 -0.45 3.07
N PHE A 56 -3.75 -0.62 2.96
CA PHE A 56 -4.38 -1.76 2.30
C PHE A 56 -4.80 -1.41 0.87
N PHE A 57 -5.45 -0.25 0.71
CA PHE A 57 -5.93 0.25 -0.59
C PHE A 57 -6.16 1.77 -0.54
N LYS A 58 -6.38 2.33 -1.72
CA LYS A 58 -6.73 3.76 -1.91
C LYS A 58 -8.14 3.90 -2.51
N ARG A 59 -8.91 4.88 -2.00
CA ARG A 59 -10.20 5.27 -2.55
C ARG A 59 -10.19 6.78 -2.80
N GLY A 60 -10.10 7.20 -4.06
CA GLY A 60 -9.87 8.61 -4.39
C GLY A 60 -8.58 9.10 -3.77
N ASP A 61 -8.64 10.18 -3.00
CA ASP A 61 -7.49 10.78 -2.30
C ASP A 61 -7.31 10.25 -0.86
N TRP A 62 -7.98 9.15 -0.51
CA TRP A 62 -7.97 8.56 0.82
C TRP A 62 -7.31 7.19 0.83
N TYR A 63 -6.37 6.98 1.75
CA TYR A 63 -5.79 5.67 2.03
C TYR A 63 -6.53 4.99 3.17
N TYR A 64 -6.96 3.74 2.95
CA TYR A 64 -7.39 2.88 4.06
C TYR A 64 -6.17 2.24 4.68
N VAL A 65 -5.94 2.55 5.95
CA VAL A 65 -4.69 2.21 6.65
C VAL A 65 -4.96 1.52 7.98
N GLU A 66 -3.91 0.86 8.49
CA GLU A 66 -3.82 0.40 9.86
C GLU A 66 -2.67 1.10 10.56
N VAL A 67 -2.90 1.48 11.80
CA VAL A 67 -1.89 2.11 12.67
C VAL A 67 -0.90 1.06 13.14
N LEU A 68 0.39 1.25 12.84
CA LEU A 68 1.45 0.32 13.23
C LEU A 68 1.85 0.51 14.69
N GLY A 69 2.33 -0.60 15.30
CA GLY A 69 2.78 -0.59 16.70
C GLY A 69 1.70 -0.88 17.72
N MET A 70 0.44 -0.99 17.31
CA MET A 70 -0.63 -1.47 18.17
C MET A 70 -0.67 -3.00 18.18
N ARG A 71 -0.95 -3.58 19.35
CA ARG A 71 -1.02 -5.04 19.52
C ARG A 71 -2.47 -5.52 19.51
N PRO A 72 -2.74 -6.76 19.08
CA PRO A 72 -4.07 -7.34 19.22
C PRO A 72 -4.58 -7.27 20.67
N PRO A 73 -5.88 -7.03 20.89
CA PRO A 73 -6.97 -6.85 19.90
C PRO A 73 -7.14 -5.41 19.38
N GLU A 74 -6.25 -4.48 19.69
CA GLU A 74 -6.40 -3.03 19.46
C GLU A 74 -5.93 -2.59 18.07
N TYR A 75 -6.27 -3.34 17.00
CA TYR A 75 -6.02 -2.86 15.65
C TYR A 75 -6.92 -1.67 15.31
N VAL A 76 -6.32 -0.51 15.05
CA VAL A 76 -7.06 0.69 14.65
C VAL A 76 -6.88 0.88 13.14
N ARG A 77 -7.99 0.88 12.43
CA ARG A 77 -8.05 1.04 10.96
C ARG A 77 -9.02 2.14 10.58
N GLY A 78 -8.76 2.77 9.45
CA GLY A 78 -9.62 3.81 8.91
C GLY A 78 -8.99 4.50 7.72
N PHE A 79 -9.59 5.62 7.33
CA PHE A 79 -9.16 6.41 6.18
C PHE A 79 -8.39 7.65 6.63
N ILE A 80 -7.27 7.92 5.96
CA ILE A 80 -6.50 9.16 6.08
C ILE A 80 -6.36 9.78 4.69
N HIS A 81 -6.54 11.08 4.59
CA HIS A 81 -6.35 11.82 3.35
C HIS A 81 -4.86 11.87 2.99
N GLU A 82 -4.54 11.69 1.70
CA GLU A 82 -3.15 11.60 1.22
C GLU A 82 -2.30 12.82 1.54
N SER A 83 -2.91 14.02 1.63
CA SER A 83 -2.19 15.25 1.99
C SER A 83 -1.62 15.26 3.41
N GLN A 84 -2.09 14.36 4.27
CA GLN A 84 -1.63 14.22 5.66
C GLN A 84 -0.61 13.10 5.84
N LEU A 85 -0.15 12.49 4.74
CA LEU A 85 0.76 11.35 4.72
C LEU A 85 2.00 11.65 3.88
N LYS A 86 3.13 11.08 4.26
CA LYS A 86 4.30 10.95 3.40
C LYS A 86 4.75 9.49 3.34
N PHE A 87 5.30 9.07 2.20
CA PHE A 87 5.89 7.74 2.07
C PHE A 87 7.06 7.56 3.06
N SER A 88 7.21 6.35 3.55
CA SER A 88 8.42 5.92 4.25
C SER A 88 9.64 6.08 3.34
N SER A 89 10.80 6.36 3.91
CA SER A 89 12.07 6.43 3.17
C SER A 89 12.48 5.11 2.51
N GLU A 90 11.88 4.01 2.94
CA GLU A 90 12.12 2.67 2.41
C GLU A 90 11.05 2.22 1.40
N THR A 91 10.33 3.18 0.81
CA THR A 91 9.37 2.90 -0.25
C THR A 91 10.06 2.76 -1.61
N TYR A 92 9.66 1.72 -2.33
CA TYR A 92 10.08 1.41 -3.69
C TYR A 92 8.86 1.26 -4.60
N VAL A 93 9.06 1.42 -5.89
CA VAL A 93 8.06 1.20 -6.93
C VAL A 93 8.48 0.01 -7.78
N ILE A 94 7.55 -0.86 -8.11
CA ILE A 94 7.78 -1.94 -9.07
C ILE A 94 8.10 -1.31 -10.42
N TYR A 95 9.26 -1.67 -10.97
CA TYR A 95 9.76 -1.17 -12.25
C TYR A 95 10.53 -2.29 -12.96
N SER A 96 9.83 -3.17 -13.62
CA SER A 96 10.38 -4.30 -14.37
C SER A 96 10.20 -4.10 -15.88
N LYS A 97 11.12 -4.64 -16.67
CA LYS A 97 11.02 -4.66 -18.14
C LYS A 97 9.82 -5.48 -18.64
N ASP A 98 9.42 -6.48 -17.87
CA ASP A 98 8.32 -7.38 -18.19
C ASP A 98 6.94 -6.80 -17.85
N GLY A 99 6.89 -5.61 -17.21
CA GLY A 99 5.66 -4.98 -16.78
C GLY A 99 5.15 -5.46 -15.42
N TYR A 100 5.80 -6.44 -14.82
CA TYR A 100 5.46 -7.00 -13.52
C TYR A 100 6.69 -7.55 -12.81
N ALA A 101 6.57 -7.84 -11.53
CA ALA A 101 7.60 -8.48 -10.70
C ALA A 101 7.03 -9.66 -9.93
N ASN A 102 7.83 -10.71 -9.83
CA ASN A 102 7.51 -11.90 -9.08
C ASN A 102 7.96 -11.74 -7.61
N ILE A 103 7.02 -11.90 -6.69
CA ILE A 103 7.31 -11.94 -5.26
C ILE A 103 7.47 -13.40 -4.87
N ARG A 104 8.57 -13.72 -4.19
CA ARG A 104 8.98 -15.08 -3.88
C ARG A 104 9.05 -15.35 -2.38
N TYR A 105 8.86 -16.61 -2.02
CA TYR A 105 8.95 -17.07 -0.63
C TYR A 105 10.39 -17.03 -0.09
N ARG A 106 11.39 -17.27 -0.97
CA ARG A 106 12.83 -17.23 -0.63
C ARG A 106 13.58 -16.33 -1.62
N PRO A 107 14.77 -15.80 -1.24
CA PRO A 107 15.58 -14.94 -2.09
C PRO A 107 16.34 -15.74 -3.17
N MET A 108 15.61 -16.42 -4.04
CA MET A 108 16.14 -17.20 -5.17
C MET A 108 15.11 -17.33 -6.29
N VAL A 109 15.58 -17.44 -7.53
CA VAL A 109 14.76 -17.39 -8.75
C VAL A 109 13.80 -18.57 -8.90
N ASP A 110 14.16 -19.72 -8.39
CA ASP A 110 13.36 -20.97 -8.43
C ASP A 110 12.48 -21.19 -7.21
N SER A 111 12.45 -20.24 -6.30
CA SER A 111 11.54 -20.28 -5.15
C SER A 111 10.08 -20.14 -5.56
N GLU A 112 9.17 -20.68 -4.74
CA GLU A 112 7.73 -20.51 -4.90
C GLU A 112 7.33 -19.05 -5.03
N LEU A 113 6.33 -18.80 -5.88
CA LEU A 113 5.70 -17.50 -5.99
C LEU A 113 4.77 -17.27 -4.80
N VAL A 114 4.90 -16.11 -4.19
CA VAL A 114 3.95 -15.60 -3.19
C VAL A 114 2.89 -14.76 -3.88
N ASP A 115 3.32 -13.86 -4.79
CA ASP A 115 2.44 -12.97 -5.54
C ASP A 115 3.14 -12.45 -6.80
N VAL A 116 2.39 -11.71 -7.63
CA VAL A 116 2.88 -10.98 -8.80
C VAL A 116 2.36 -9.56 -8.74
N LEU A 117 3.27 -8.58 -8.73
CA LEU A 117 2.94 -7.17 -8.67
C LEU A 117 3.19 -6.49 -10.01
N SER A 118 2.29 -5.60 -10.39
CA SER A 118 2.41 -4.82 -11.63
C SER A 118 3.33 -3.63 -11.47
N ASN A 119 3.91 -3.15 -12.58
CA ASN A 119 4.66 -1.89 -12.57
C ASN A 119 3.80 -0.74 -12.04
N GLY A 120 4.44 0.12 -11.24
CA GLY A 120 3.78 1.26 -10.59
C GLY A 120 3.21 0.96 -9.19
N GLU A 121 3.15 -0.30 -8.77
CA GLU A 121 2.76 -0.64 -7.40
C GLU A 121 3.89 -0.32 -6.42
N TYR A 122 3.50 0.08 -5.20
CA TYR A 122 4.45 0.46 -4.16
C TYR A 122 4.68 -0.68 -3.18
N VAL A 123 5.93 -0.80 -2.73
CA VAL A 123 6.35 -1.77 -1.71
C VAL A 123 7.28 -1.09 -0.70
N THR A 124 7.33 -1.64 0.51
CA THR A 124 8.26 -1.17 1.55
C THR A 124 9.36 -2.20 1.76
N LYS A 125 10.61 -1.79 1.58
CA LYS A 125 11.77 -2.61 1.93
C LYS A 125 11.87 -2.74 3.46
N LEU A 126 11.98 -3.97 3.93
CA LEU A 126 12.16 -4.29 5.35
C LEU A 126 13.58 -4.78 5.64
N ASN A 127 14.16 -5.56 4.73
CA ASN A 127 15.50 -6.14 4.88
C ASN A 127 16.12 -6.39 3.51
N GLU A 128 17.40 -6.76 3.51
CA GLU A 128 18.20 -7.03 2.32
C GLU A 128 19.00 -8.31 2.47
N VAL A 129 18.95 -9.18 1.47
CA VAL A 129 19.68 -10.45 1.41
C VAL A 129 20.30 -10.60 0.02
N GLY A 130 21.60 -10.31 -0.12
CA GLY A 130 22.27 -10.30 -1.42
C GLY A 130 21.59 -9.36 -2.42
N ASP A 131 21.17 -9.89 -3.56
CA ASP A 131 20.48 -9.12 -4.60
C ASP A 131 18.95 -9.05 -4.42
N TRP A 132 18.45 -9.44 -3.26
CA TRP A 132 17.03 -9.49 -2.94
C TRP A 132 16.68 -8.56 -1.81
N TYR A 133 15.49 -7.93 -1.92
CA TYR A 133 14.84 -7.23 -0.81
C TYR A 133 13.72 -8.08 -0.25
N TYR A 134 13.67 -8.19 1.08
CA TYR A 134 12.48 -8.62 1.80
C TYR A 134 11.56 -7.43 1.93
N ILE A 135 10.36 -7.54 1.42
CA ILE A 135 9.42 -6.44 1.29
C ILE A 135 8.07 -6.74 1.94
N GLU A 136 7.38 -5.69 2.34
CA GLU A 136 5.95 -5.67 2.56
C GLU A 136 5.28 -5.06 1.33
N PHE A 137 4.32 -5.76 0.73
CA PHE A 137 3.65 -5.31 -0.49
C PHE A 137 2.14 -5.06 -0.32
N THR A 138 1.54 -5.58 0.75
CA THR A 138 0.28 -5.13 1.36
C THR A 138 0.41 -5.31 2.86
N ALA A 139 -0.47 -4.72 3.65
CA ALA A 139 -0.45 -4.93 5.08
C ALA A 139 -0.43 -6.44 5.40
N TYR A 140 0.63 -6.87 6.11
CA TYR A 140 0.88 -8.27 6.50
C TYR A 140 1.21 -9.27 5.37
N ASN A 141 1.40 -8.81 4.14
CA ASN A 141 1.89 -9.67 3.05
C ASN A 141 3.34 -9.34 2.73
N TYR A 142 4.17 -10.37 2.79
CA TYR A 142 5.61 -10.26 2.70
C TYR A 142 6.20 -11.24 1.70
N GLY A 143 7.34 -10.89 1.14
CA GLY A 143 8.10 -11.78 0.28
C GLY A 143 9.39 -11.15 -0.19
N TYR A 144 10.11 -11.88 -1.03
CA TYR A 144 11.36 -11.43 -1.61
C TYR A 144 11.18 -11.02 -3.06
N ILE A 145 11.77 -9.89 -3.41
CA ILE A 145 11.84 -9.36 -4.77
C ILE A 145 13.29 -9.06 -5.15
N HIS A 146 13.65 -9.34 -6.39
CA HIS A 146 15.00 -9.01 -6.87
C HIS A 146 15.13 -7.49 -7.09
N LYS A 147 16.24 -6.91 -6.66
CA LYS A 147 16.51 -5.46 -6.69
C LYS A 147 16.34 -4.84 -8.09
N SER A 148 16.67 -5.60 -9.14
CA SER A 148 16.56 -5.12 -10.53
C SER A 148 15.13 -4.83 -10.99
N GLN A 149 14.12 -5.28 -10.24
CA GLN A 149 12.70 -5.08 -10.54
C GLN A 149 12.11 -3.89 -9.77
N LEU A 150 12.95 -3.12 -9.10
CA LEU A 150 12.56 -2.02 -8.23
C LEU A 150 13.25 -0.72 -8.59
N LYS A 151 12.55 0.37 -8.36
CA LYS A 151 13.12 1.72 -8.35
C LYS A 151 12.77 2.38 -7.02
N LYS A 152 13.76 3.01 -6.38
CA LYS A 152 13.50 3.75 -5.14
C LYS A 152 12.53 4.89 -5.42
N TYR A 153 11.50 5.02 -4.60
CA TYR A 153 10.57 6.14 -4.69
C TYR A 153 11.27 7.41 -4.17
N THR A 154 11.37 8.41 -5.03
CA THR A 154 11.85 9.75 -4.69
C THR A 154 10.76 10.73 -5.08
N LYS A 155 10.31 11.51 -4.13
CA LYS A 155 9.33 12.59 -4.38
C LYS A 155 10.05 13.84 -4.85
#